data_83070eee96596f1bedeb8a6f41f099a8
#
_entry.id   83070eee96596f1bedeb8a6f41f099a8
#
_cell.length_a   1.000
_cell.length_b   1.000
_cell.length_c   1.000
_cell.angle_alpha   90.00
_cell.angle_beta   90.00
_cell.angle_gamma   90.00
#
_symmetry.space_group_name_H-M   'P 1'
#
loop_
_entity.id
_entity.type
_entity.pdbx_description
1 polymer ?
#
loop_
_entity_poly.entity_id
_entity_poly.type
_entity_poly.pdbx_seq_one_letter_code
_entity_poly.pdbx_strand_id
1 'polypeptide(L)'
;MKNIVLIGSGNLAEALARAISRTEGATLLQIFARNAKRGTALALENGTAWSSDPRELAAADLYLLAVSDAAITTLAESLPIPAEAAVVHTAGGIGIEALPARFDRRGVLYPLQTFTQGRSVDFAKIPLFVEGNDDTFTSELEAFARNLSRTVYRADSDRRVRLHLAAVFACNFVNHLYALGGEILHGTELPFDVLNPLIAETAAKAVDSGDPHRVQTGPAVRGDLPTLRRHEAALAHDPRLLRIYESLSQDIW
;
A
#
# COMPACT_ATOMS: atom_id res chain seq x y z
N MET A 1 -20.48 5.36 -10.57
CA MET A 1 -20.36 4.42 -9.43
C MET A 1 -20.76 5.17 -8.17
N LYS A 2 -22.01 4.97 -7.73
CA LYS A 2 -22.57 5.69 -6.57
C LYS A 2 -22.63 4.79 -5.33
N ASN A 3 -23.15 3.58 -5.48
CA ASN A 3 -23.35 2.62 -4.41
C ASN A 3 -22.16 1.64 -4.35
N ILE A 4 -21.52 1.53 -3.21
CA ILE A 4 -20.27 0.80 -3.06
C ILE A 4 -20.39 -0.24 -1.94
N VAL A 5 -19.98 -1.46 -2.23
CA VAL A 5 -19.69 -2.48 -1.23
C VAL A 5 -18.16 -2.61 -1.12
N LEU A 6 -17.64 -2.45 0.09
CA LEU A 6 -16.24 -2.64 0.39
C LEU A 6 -16.01 -4.03 0.98
N ILE A 7 -15.25 -4.86 0.28
CA ILE A 7 -14.93 -6.23 0.67
C ILE A 7 -13.56 -6.23 1.34
N GLY A 8 -13.54 -6.48 2.65
CA GLY A 8 -12.35 -6.47 3.50
C GLY A 8 -12.50 -5.58 4.73
N SER A 9 -11.65 -5.81 5.73
CA SER A 9 -11.55 -5.00 6.96
C SER A 9 -10.09 -4.82 7.40
N GLY A 10 -9.16 -4.87 6.44
CA GLY A 10 -7.74 -4.59 6.65
C GLY A 10 -7.47 -3.08 6.81
N ASN A 11 -6.19 -2.72 6.97
CA ASN A 11 -5.80 -1.33 7.16
C ASN A 11 -6.15 -0.44 5.96
N LEU A 12 -5.98 -0.96 4.74
CA LEU A 12 -6.40 -0.27 3.53
C LEU A 12 -7.92 -0.13 3.44
N ALA A 13 -8.68 -1.19 3.79
CA ALA A 13 -10.14 -1.13 3.82
C ALA A 13 -10.64 -0.06 4.80
N GLU A 14 -9.99 0.07 5.97
CA GLU A 14 -10.29 1.14 6.95
C GLU A 14 -10.10 2.54 6.35
N ALA A 15 -8.96 2.76 5.66
CA ALA A 15 -8.69 4.06 5.03
C ALA A 15 -9.66 4.37 3.87
N LEU A 16 -9.99 3.36 3.04
CA LEU A 16 -10.95 3.48 1.94
C LEU A 16 -12.37 3.74 2.44
N ALA A 17 -12.81 3.02 3.48
CA ALA A 17 -14.14 3.25 4.07
C ALA A 17 -14.31 4.70 4.51
N ARG A 18 -13.32 5.24 5.24
CA ARG A 18 -13.32 6.64 5.68
C ARG A 18 -13.28 7.62 4.51
N ALA A 19 -12.52 7.32 3.46
CA ALA A 19 -12.43 8.18 2.28
C ALA A 19 -13.75 8.20 1.51
N ILE A 20 -14.33 7.03 1.24
CA ILE A 20 -15.60 6.89 0.50
C ILE A 20 -16.74 7.56 1.27
N SER A 21 -16.85 7.35 2.58
CA SER A 21 -17.94 7.91 3.41
C SER A 21 -17.90 9.46 3.50
N ARG A 22 -16.77 10.08 3.17
CA ARG A 22 -16.61 11.55 3.12
C ARG A 22 -16.74 12.13 1.72
N THR A 23 -16.90 11.28 0.71
CA THR A 23 -16.92 11.70 -0.69
C THR A 23 -18.35 11.98 -1.12
N GLU A 24 -18.62 13.19 -1.58
CA GLU A 24 -19.93 13.53 -2.14
C GLU A 24 -20.26 12.68 -3.37
N GLY A 25 -21.49 12.23 -3.46
CA GLY A 25 -21.97 11.41 -4.56
C GLY A 25 -21.58 9.93 -4.50
N ALA A 26 -20.83 9.50 -3.48
CA ALA A 26 -20.56 8.10 -3.18
C ALA A 26 -21.28 7.66 -1.89
N THR A 27 -21.78 6.44 -1.88
CA THR A 27 -22.47 5.85 -0.71
C THR A 27 -21.84 4.49 -0.40
N LEU A 28 -21.21 4.37 0.76
CA LEU A 28 -20.73 3.09 1.27
C LEU A 28 -21.90 2.33 1.85
N LEU A 29 -22.45 1.37 1.10
CA LEU A 29 -23.64 0.61 1.51
C LEU A 29 -23.31 -0.46 2.54
N GLN A 30 -22.14 -1.12 2.40
CA GLN A 30 -21.81 -2.27 3.23
C GLN A 30 -20.29 -2.48 3.32
N ILE A 31 -19.85 -2.91 4.49
CA ILE A 31 -18.57 -3.57 4.70
C ILE A 31 -18.81 -5.08 4.71
N PHE A 32 -18.27 -5.80 3.75
CA PHE A 32 -18.33 -7.26 3.72
C PHE A 32 -16.99 -7.84 4.19
N ALA A 33 -16.97 -8.51 5.35
CA ALA A 33 -15.68 -8.99 5.91
C ALA A 33 -15.88 -10.17 6.85
N ARG A 34 -14.97 -11.16 6.77
CA ARG A 34 -14.97 -12.35 7.65
C ARG A 34 -14.67 -12.03 9.13
N ASN A 35 -13.84 -11.01 9.38
CA ASN A 35 -13.53 -10.61 10.76
C ASN A 35 -14.66 -9.73 11.31
N ALA A 36 -15.57 -10.35 12.05
CA ALA A 36 -16.74 -9.68 12.63
C ALA A 36 -16.37 -8.49 13.50
N LYS A 37 -15.37 -8.63 14.37
CA LYS A 37 -14.95 -7.55 15.28
C LYS A 37 -14.51 -6.30 14.52
N ARG A 38 -13.62 -6.46 13.52
CA ARG A 38 -13.13 -5.33 12.71
C ARG A 38 -14.20 -4.83 11.74
N GLY A 39 -14.95 -5.74 11.11
CA GLY A 39 -15.98 -5.38 10.14
C GLY A 39 -17.09 -4.56 10.77
N THR A 40 -17.63 -5.01 11.93
CA THR A 40 -18.66 -4.29 12.67
C THR A 40 -18.16 -2.91 13.17
N ALA A 41 -16.95 -2.85 13.72
CA ALA A 41 -16.39 -1.58 14.17
C ALA A 41 -16.24 -0.58 13.02
N LEU A 42 -15.74 -1.05 11.86
CA LEU A 42 -15.56 -0.22 10.69
C LEU A 42 -16.90 0.25 10.09
N ALA A 43 -17.91 -0.61 10.07
CA ALA A 43 -19.25 -0.28 9.61
C ALA A 43 -19.90 0.78 10.53
N LEU A 44 -19.80 0.61 11.84
CA LEU A 44 -20.33 1.57 12.82
C LEU A 44 -19.66 2.94 12.68
N GLU A 45 -18.32 2.98 12.52
CA GLU A 45 -17.57 4.22 12.34
C GLU A 45 -17.99 5.00 11.08
N ASN A 46 -18.40 4.28 10.04
CA ASN A 46 -18.74 4.89 8.74
C ASN A 46 -20.27 4.96 8.49
N GLY A 47 -21.08 4.64 9.48
CA GLY A 47 -22.55 4.72 9.37
C GLY A 47 -23.13 3.78 8.31
N THR A 48 -22.56 2.58 8.15
CA THR A 48 -22.96 1.60 7.14
C THR A 48 -23.24 0.22 7.75
N ALA A 49 -23.75 -0.72 6.94
CA ALA A 49 -24.00 -2.10 7.35
C ALA A 49 -22.71 -2.95 7.30
N TRP A 50 -22.69 -4.03 8.09
CA TRP A 50 -21.69 -5.08 8.00
C TRP A 50 -22.36 -6.44 7.82
N SER A 51 -21.77 -7.31 7.00
CA SER A 51 -22.07 -8.73 6.96
C SER A 51 -20.84 -9.57 6.60
N SER A 52 -20.89 -10.86 6.94
CA SER A 52 -19.98 -11.90 6.46
C SER A 52 -20.70 -13.03 5.72
N ASP A 53 -22.02 -12.95 5.62
CA ASP A 53 -22.83 -13.94 4.90
C ASP A 53 -22.98 -13.51 3.42
N PRO A 54 -22.51 -14.33 2.46
CA PRO A 54 -22.65 -14.01 1.04
C PRO A 54 -24.10 -13.78 0.59
N ARG A 55 -25.09 -14.36 1.29
CA ARG A 55 -26.53 -14.16 0.98
C ARG A 55 -27.03 -12.76 1.33
N GLU A 56 -26.29 -12.06 2.17
CA GLU A 56 -26.59 -10.69 2.61
C GLU A 56 -25.73 -9.66 1.88
N LEU A 57 -24.99 -10.06 0.81
CA LEU A 57 -24.20 -9.13 0.03
C LEU A 57 -25.12 -8.12 -0.66
N ALA A 58 -24.95 -6.85 -0.33
CA ALA A 58 -25.79 -5.78 -0.87
C ALA A 58 -25.55 -5.60 -2.37
N ALA A 59 -26.62 -5.32 -3.12
CA ALA A 59 -26.52 -4.93 -4.52
C ALA A 59 -25.88 -3.54 -4.65
N ALA A 60 -24.84 -3.40 -5.45
CA ALA A 60 -24.07 -2.19 -5.59
C ALA A 60 -23.56 -1.97 -7.03
N ASP A 61 -23.20 -0.71 -7.34
CA ASP A 61 -22.57 -0.38 -8.63
C ASP A 61 -21.12 -0.82 -8.68
N LEU A 62 -20.44 -0.82 -7.52
CA LEU A 62 -19.02 -1.13 -7.37
C LEU A 62 -18.79 -2.04 -6.17
N TYR A 63 -18.09 -3.14 -6.40
CA TYR A 63 -17.53 -4.01 -5.38
C TYR A 63 -16.01 -3.79 -5.33
N LEU A 64 -15.53 -3.21 -4.23
CA LEU A 64 -14.12 -2.86 -4.05
C LEU A 64 -13.45 -3.86 -3.12
N LEU A 65 -12.55 -4.70 -3.67
CA LEU A 65 -11.86 -5.76 -2.94
C LEU A 65 -10.57 -5.20 -2.31
N ALA A 66 -10.63 -4.86 -1.03
CA ALA A 66 -9.50 -4.44 -0.20
C ALA A 66 -9.08 -5.58 0.76
N VAL A 67 -8.64 -6.67 0.17
CA VAL A 67 -8.26 -7.94 0.83
C VAL A 67 -6.80 -8.27 0.52
N SER A 68 -6.27 -9.36 1.12
CA SER A 68 -4.95 -9.86 0.74
C SER A 68 -4.92 -10.36 -0.70
N ASP A 69 -3.79 -10.23 -1.36
CA ASP A 69 -3.58 -10.60 -2.76
C ASP A 69 -4.07 -12.03 -3.05
N ALA A 70 -3.73 -12.99 -2.19
CA ALA A 70 -4.14 -14.38 -2.31
C ALA A 70 -5.66 -14.62 -2.21
N ALA A 71 -6.43 -13.67 -1.69
CA ALA A 71 -7.88 -13.80 -1.53
C ALA A 71 -8.69 -13.19 -2.68
N ILE A 72 -8.09 -12.40 -3.56
CA ILE A 72 -8.79 -11.63 -4.60
C ILE A 72 -9.60 -12.57 -5.51
N THR A 73 -8.93 -13.48 -6.19
CA THR A 73 -9.56 -14.39 -7.17
C THR A 73 -10.65 -15.26 -6.51
N THR A 74 -10.32 -15.88 -5.38
CA THR A 74 -11.28 -16.75 -4.68
C THR A 74 -12.54 -16.00 -4.26
N LEU A 75 -12.42 -14.78 -3.74
CA LEU A 75 -13.58 -13.98 -3.35
C LEU A 75 -14.38 -13.50 -4.56
N ALA A 76 -13.69 -13.06 -5.62
CA ALA A 76 -14.34 -12.64 -6.85
C ALA A 76 -15.12 -13.78 -7.53
N GLU A 77 -14.65 -15.02 -7.41
CA GLU A 77 -15.33 -16.22 -7.94
C GLU A 77 -16.52 -16.65 -7.08
N SER A 78 -16.35 -16.63 -5.74
CA SER A 78 -17.31 -17.23 -4.80
C SER A 78 -18.47 -16.32 -4.39
N LEU A 79 -18.28 -14.99 -4.43
CA LEU A 79 -19.32 -14.06 -4.04
C LEU A 79 -20.38 -13.89 -5.14
N PRO A 80 -21.66 -13.74 -4.78
CA PRO A 80 -22.78 -13.59 -5.71
C PRO A 80 -22.82 -12.17 -6.30
N ILE A 81 -21.72 -11.72 -6.88
CA ILE A 81 -21.61 -10.41 -7.53
C ILE A 81 -22.17 -10.53 -8.95
N PRO A 82 -23.11 -9.66 -9.37
CA PRO A 82 -23.64 -9.63 -10.73
C PRO A 82 -22.57 -9.35 -11.78
N ALA A 83 -22.70 -9.92 -12.96
CA ALA A 83 -21.71 -9.76 -14.05
C ALA A 83 -21.59 -8.31 -14.53
N GLU A 84 -22.70 -7.58 -14.55
CA GLU A 84 -22.80 -6.17 -14.95
C GLU A 84 -22.26 -5.18 -13.91
N ALA A 85 -22.05 -5.62 -12.67
CA ALA A 85 -21.46 -4.77 -11.63
C ALA A 85 -19.97 -4.54 -11.86
N ALA A 86 -19.47 -3.38 -11.46
CA ALA A 86 -18.05 -3.13 -11.46
C ALA A 86 -17.36 -3.87 -10.31
N VAL A 87 -16.29 -4.61 -10.63
CA VAL A 87 -15.47 -5.31 -9.63
C VAL A 87 -14.04 -4.81 -9.74
N VAL A 88 -13.50 -4.29 -8.62
CA VAL A 88 -12.21 -3.63 -8.60
C VAL A 88 -11.41 -4.13 -7.41
N HIS A 89 -10.15 -4.52 -7.60
CA HIS A 89 -9.24 -4.81 -6.50
C HIS A 89 -8.23 -3.69 -6.24
N THR A 90 -7.54 -3.76 -5.10
CA THR A 90 -6.63 -2.68 -4.66
C THR A 90 -5.17 -3.10 -4.59
N ALA A 91 -4.82 -4.28 -5.09
CA ALA A 91 -3.46 -4.82 -5.00
C ALA A 91 -2.53 -4.16 -6.02
N GLY A 92 -1.32 -3.79 -5.57
CA GLY A 92 -0.30 -3.22 -6.44
C GLY A 92 0.46 -4.27 -7.26
N GLY A 93 0.69 -5.44 -6.67
CA GLY A 93 1.48 -6.52 -7.27
C GLY A 93 0.67 -7.55 -8.07
N ILE A 94 -0.66 -7.41 -8.15
CA ILE A 94 -1.56 -8.36 -8.82
C ILE A 94 -2.14 -7.73 -10.07
N GLY A 95 -2.16 -8.48 -11.16
CA GLY A 95 -2.74 -8.02 -12.43
C GLY A 95 -4.27 -8.05 -12.44
N ILE A 96 -4.86 -7.35 -13.40
CA ILE A 96 -6.31 -7.28 -13.58
C ILE A 96 -6.93 -8.65 -13.89
N GLU A 97 -6.15 -9.57 -14.44
CA GLU A 97 -6.54 -10.96 -14.77
C GLU A 97 -6.89 -11.79 -13.54
N ALA A 98 -6.54 -11.35 -12.34
CA ALA A 98 -6.99 -11.98 -11.09
C ALA A 98 -8.51 -11.88 -10.88
N LEU A 99 -9.16 -10.96 -11.59
CA LEU A 99 -10.62 -10.83 -11.60
C LEU A 99 -11.21 -11.67 -12.75
N PRO A 100 -12.19 -12.54 -12.47
CA PRO A 100 -12.82 -13.39 -13.47
C PRO A 100 -13.38 -12.61 -14.67
N ALA A 101 -13.20 -13.17 -15.89
CA ALA A 101 -13.68 -12.57 -17.13
C ALA A 101 -15.22 -12.49 -17.25
N ARG A 102 -15.95 -13.15 -16.32
CA ARG A 102 -17.42 -13.05 -16.24
C ARG A 102 -17.93 -11.66 -15.86
N PHE A 103 -17.06 -10.80 -15.32
CA PHE A 103 -17.42 -9.43 -15.01
C PHE A 103 -17.17 -8.54 -16.22
N ASP A 104 -18.21 -7.84 -16.68
CA ASP A 104 -18.14 -6.92 -17.81
C ASP A 104 -17.23 -5.72 -17.50
N ARG A 105 -17.20 -5.30 -16.23
CA ARG A 105 -16.48 -4.13 -15.74
C ARG A 105 -15.57 -4.54 -14.59
N ARG A 106 -14.31 -4.83 -14.92
CA ARG A 106 -13.30 -5.20 -13.93
C ARG A 106 -12.09 -4.29 -13.99
N GLY A 107 -11.46 -4.05 -12.84
CA GLY A 107 -10.36 -3.11 -12.78
C GLY A 107 -9.54 -3.15 -11.51
N VAL A 108 -8.61 -2.23 -11.42
CA VAL A 108 -7.73 -2.01 -10.28
C VAL A 108 -7.79 -0.55 -9.87
N LEU A 109 -7.89 -0.30 -8.57
CA LEU A 109 -7.71 0.99 -7.91
C LEU A 109 -6.62 0.84 -6.86
N TYR A 110 -5.39 1.16 -7.21
CA TYR A 110 -4.23 0.96 -6.34
C TYR A 110 -3.80 2.28 -5.66
N PRO A 111 -4.01 2.44 -4.35
CA PRO A 111 -3.47 3.56 -3.58
C PRO A 111 -1.99 3.30 -3.24
N LEU A 112 -1.11 4.20 -3.68
CA LEU A 112 0.32 4.11 -3.38
C LEU A 112 0.61 4.71 -2.01
N GLN A 113 0.42 3.93 -0.96
CA GLN A 113 0.64 4.33 0.43
C GLN A 113 0.82 3.12 1.33
N THR A 114 1.44 3.32 2.48
CA THR A 114 1.48 2.37 3.59
C THR A 114 0.35 2.69 4.58
N PHE A 115 -0.39 1.67 4.98
CA PHE A 115 -1.55 1.81 5.85
C PHE A 115 -1.34 1.07 7.17
N THR A 116 -1.56 1.77 8.28
CA THR A 116 -1.45 1.22 9.63
C THR A 116 -2.79 1.38 10.35
N GLN A 117 -3.22 0.36 11.07
CA GLN A 117 -4.48 0.39 11.82
C GLN A 117 -4.56 1.60 12.75
N GLY A 118 -5.68 2.29 12.71
CA GLY A 118 -5.94 3.45 13.56
C GLY A 118 -5.20 4.73 13.17
N ARG A 119 -4.26 4.67 12.22
CA ARG A 119 -3.57 5.87 11.73
C ARG A 119 -4.39 6.56 10.64
N SER A 120 -4.81 7.79 10.89
CA SER A 120 -5.48 8.61 9.89
C SER A 120 -4.49 9.07 8.83
N VAL A 121 -4.87 8.93 7.56
CA VAL A 121 -4.14 9.46 6.41
C VAL A 121 -5.04 10.41 5.63
N ASP A 122 -4.47 11.49 5.09
CA ASP A 122 -5.18 12.37 4.16
C ASP A 122 -5.26 11.68 2.79
N PHE A 123 -6.36 10.96 2.55
CA PHE A 123 -6.54 10.16 1.34
C PHE A 123 -6.48 11.00 0.06
N ALA A 124 -6.86 12.27 0.15
CA ALA A 124 -6.79 13.20 -0.99
C ALA A 124 -5.36 13.48 -1.49
N LYS A 125 -4.33 13.17 -0.68
CA LYS A 125 -2.91 13.31 -1.04
C LYS A 125 -2.28 12.02 -1.56
N ILE A 126 -2.99 10.89 -1.47
CA ILE A 126 -2.45 9.58 -1.87
C ILE A 126 -2.56 9.43 -3.39
N PRO A 127 -1.47 9.21 -4.13
CA PRO A 127 -1.56 8.89 -5.54
C PRO A 127 -2.35 7.59 -5.76
N LEU A 128 -3.33 7.64 -6.65
CA LEU A 128 -4.13 6.49 -7.05
C LEU A 128 -3.76 6.07 -8.48
N PHE A 129 -3.61 4.78 -8.67
CA PHE A 129 -3.35 4.19 -9.99
C PHE A 129 -4.53 3.33 -10.40
N VAL A 130 -5.05 3.58 -11.61
CA VAL A 130 -6.26 2.93 -12.11
C VAL A 130 -5.99 2.16 -13.39
N GLU A 131 -6.65 1.02 -13.51
CA GLU A 131 -6.70 0.17 -14.69
C GLU A 131 -8.10 -0.40 -14.82
N GLY A 132 -8.69 -0.34 -16.02
CA GLY A 132 -9.93 -1.02 -16.37
C GLY A 132 -9.68 -2.00 -17.51
N ASN A 133 -10.57 -2.97 -17.67
CA ASN A 133 -10.48 -3.96 -18.77
C ASN A 133 -10.72 -3.37 -20.16
N ASP A 134 -11.22 -2.13 -20.23
CA ASP A 134 -11.33 -1.33 -21.46
C ASP A 134 -11.21 0.17 -21.13
N ASP A 135 -11.08 1.00 -22.16
CA ASP A 135 -10.89 2.45 -22.02
C ASP A 135 -12.10 3.16 -21.41
N THR A 136 -13.31 2.68 -21.69
CA THR A 136 -14.55 3.25 -21.16
C THR A 136 -14.59 3.06 -19.66
N PHE A 137 -14.40 1.83 -19.18
CA PHE A 137 -14.40 1.55 -17.77
C PHE A 137 -13.20 2.18 -17.04
N THR A 138 -12.02 2.22 -17.70
CA THR A 138 -10.85 2.95 -17.17
C THR A 138 -11.19 4.41 -16.91
N SER A 139 -11.89 5.07 -17.84
CA SER A 139 -12.30 6.48 -17.69
C SER A 139 -13.33 6.67 -16.56
N GLU A 140 -14.27 5.75 -16.43
CA GLU A 140 -15.24 5.77 -15.31
C GLU A 140 -14.57 5.58 -13.96
N LEU A 141 -13.61 4.64 -13.88
CA LEU A 141 -12.84 4.37 -12.66
C LEU A 141 -11.92 5.54 -12.30
N GLU A 142 -11.31 6.18 -13.30
CA GLU A 142 -10.52 7.39 -13.11
C GLU A 142 -11.37 8.54 -12.57
N ALA A 143 -12.57 8.75 -13.12
CA ALA A 143 -13.50 9.77 -12.62
C ALA A 143 -13.91 9.49 -11.16
N PHE A 144 -14.18 8.24 -10.80
CA PHE A 144 -14.43 7.86 -9.42
C PHE A 144 -13.22 8.12 -8.51
N ALA A 145 -12.01 7.70 -8.94
CA ALA A 145 -10.78 7.88 -8.18
C ALA A 145 -10.46 9.37 -7.91
N ARG A 146 -10.78 10.27 -8.85
CA ARG A 146 -10.61 11.74 -8.70
C ARG A 146 -11.48 12.34 -7.60
N ASN A 147 -12.56 11.68 -7.19
CA ASN A 147 -13.33 12.09 -6.02
C ASN A 147 -12.65 11.69 -4.69
N LEU A 148 -11.74 10.72 -4.74
CA LEU A 148 -11.01 10.23 -3.56
C LEU A 148 -9.65 10.91 -3.40
N SER A 149 -8.96 11.22 -4.52
CA SER A 149 -7.61 11.79 -4.51
C SER A 149 -7.42 12.85 -5.59
N ARG A 150 -6.54 13.81 -5.27
CA ARG A 150 -6.13 14.88 -6.20
C ARG A 150 -5.18 14.38 -7.30
N THR A 151 -4.56 13.22 -7.10
CA THR A 151 -3.54 12.67 -7.99
C THR A 151 -3.94 11.28 -8.44
N VAL A 152 -4.34 11.15 -9.71
CA VAL A 152 -4.77 9.88 -10.30
C VAL A 152 -4.04 9.66 -11.61
N TYR A 153 -3.49 8.46 -11.78
CA TYR A 153 -2.77 8.02 -12.96
C TYR A 153 -3.40 6.75 -13.53
N ARG A 154 -3.36 6.60 -14.86
CA ARG A 154 -3.60 5.33 -15.52
C ARG A 154 -2.32 4.52 -15.54
N ALA A 155 -2.38 3.29 -15.06
CA ALA A 155 -1.26 2.37 -15.09
C ALA A 155 -1.78 0.94 -15.31
N ASP A 156 -1.32 0.32 -16.39
CA ASP A 156 -1.54 -1.10 -16.63
C ASP A 156 -0.87 -1.98 -15.59
N SER A 157 -1.16 -3.27 -15.62
CA SER A 157 -0.65 -4.23 -14.66
C SER A 157 0.88 -4.25 -14.60
N ASP A 158 1.58 -4.16 -15.73
CA ASP A 158 3.05 -4.19 -15.78
C ASP A 158 3.67 -2.95 -15.13
N ARG A 159 3.14 -1.77 -15.43
CA ARG A 159 3.57 -0.51 -14.80
C ARG A 159 3.30 -0.51 -13.32
N ARG A 160 2.14 -1.03 -12.89
CA ARG A 160 1.75 -1.08 -11.49
C ARG A 160 2.63 -2.05 -10.69
N VAL A 161 2.97 -3.22 -11.24
CA VAL A 161 3.91 -4.17 -10.60
C VAL A 161 5.28 -3.52 -10.40
N ARG A 162 5.81 -2.83 -11.41
CA ARG A 162 7.09 -2.09 -11.29
C ARG A 162 7.01 -0.98 -10.25
N LEU A 163 5.91 -0.24 -10.23
CA LEU A 163 5.67 0.81 -9.24
C LEU A 163 5.61 0.23 -7.82
N HIS A 164 4.89 -0.88 -7.65
CA HIS A 164 4.80 -1.56 -6.35
C HIS A 164 6.17 -2.05 -5.88
N LEU A 165 6.97 -2.63 -6.78
CA LEU A 165 8.34 -3.02 -6.47
C LEU A 165 9.19 -1.83 -6.04
N ALA A 166 9.12 -0.70 -6.76
CA ALA A 166 9.81 0.53 -6.37
C ALA A 166 9.37 1.02 -4.98
N ALA A 167 8.08 0.93 -4.67
CA ALA A 167 7.54 1.29 -3.35
C ALA A 167 8.05 0.36 -2.24
N VAL A 168 8.24 -0.93 -2.50
CA VAL A 168 8.86 -1.85 -1.55
C VAL A 168 10.27 -1.39 -1.20
N PHE A 169 11.09 -1.01 -2.19
CA PHE A 169 12.43 -0.46 -1.95
C PHE A 169 12.36 0.86 -1.17
N ALA A 170 11.54 1.80 -1.62
CA ALA A 170 11.49 3.15 -1.03
C ALA A 170 10.81 3.22 0.35
N CYS A 171 10.07 2.20 0.75
CA CYS A 171 9.30 2.21 1.99
C CYS A 171 9.56 0.98 2.87
N ASN A 172 9.25 -0.23 2.39
CA ASN A 172 9.28 -1.42 3.24
C ASN A 172 10.72 -1.77 3.66
N PHE A 173 11.67 -1.77 2.72
CA PHE A 173 13.08 -2.03 3.02
C PHE A 173 13.68 -0.92 3.85
N VAL A 174 13.36 0.34 3.58
CA VAL A 174 13.82 1.47 4.38
C VAL A 174 13.35 1.33 5.84
N ASN A 175 12.07 1.01 6.06
CA ASN A 175 11.56 0.76 7.43
C ASN A 175 12.28 -0.41 8.11
N HIS A 176 12.59 -1.48 7.36
CA HIS A 176 13.36 -2.60 7.90
C HIS A 176 14.78 -2.17 8.28
N LEU A 177 15.44 -1.35 7.46
CA LEU A 177 16.77 -0.81 7.78
C LEU A 177 16.75 0.07 9.05
N TYR A 178 15.67 0.82 9.31
CA TYR A 178 15.52 1.51 10.59
C TYR A 178 15.47 0.54 11.78
N ALA A 179 14.74 -0.57 11.63
CA ALA A 179 14.70 -1.60 12.68
C ALA A 179 16.08 -2.22 12.93
N LEU A 180 16.86 -2.50 11.86
CA LEU A 180 18.23 -3.00 11.99
C LEU A 180 19.14 -1.98 12.66
N GLY A 181 18.98 -0.69 12.38
CA GLY A 181 19.68 0.38 13.09
C GLY A 181 19.41 0.36 14.59
N GLY A 182 18.15 0.10 14.99
CA GLY A 182 17.77 -0.09 16.39
C GLY A 182 18.40 -1.34 17.01
N GLU A 183 18.47 -2.47 16.28
CA GLU A 183 19.14 -3.69 16.74
C GLU A 183 20.63 -3.45 17.03
N ILE A 184 21.32 -2.68 16.20
CA ILE A 184 22.75 -2.33 16.39
C ILE A 184 22.98 -1.50 17.65
N LEU A 185 21.99 -0.70 18.08
CA LEU A 185 22.07 0.09 19.32
C LEU A 185 21.85 -0.75 20.60
N HIS A 186 21.37 -1.99 20.48
CA HIS A 186 21.18 -2.84 21.66
C HIS A 186 22.48 -2.97 22.49
N GLY A 187 22.38 -2.77 23.78
CA GLY A 187 23.50 -2.83 24.71
C GLY A 187 24.35 -1.56 24.80
N THR A 188 24.00 -0.50 24.05
CA THR A 188 24.72 0.79 24.11
C THR A 188 24.07 1.80 25.07
N GLU A 189 22.95 1.45 25.70
CA GLU A 189 22.12 2.36 26.52
C GLU A 189 21.52 3.54 25.74
N LEU A 190 21.71 3.61 24.42
CA LEU A 190 21.13 4.64 23.55
C LEU A 190 19.75 4.18 23.03
N PRO A 191 18.70 4.96 23.23
CA PRO A 191 17.38 4.64 22.71
C PRO A 191 17.32 4.87 21.18
N PHE A 192 16.37 4.19 20.51
CA PHE A 192 16.18 4.30 19.05
C PHE A 192 15.92 5.75 18.58
N ASP A 193 15.25 6.55 19.38
CA ASP A 193 14.83 7.91 19.02
C ASP A 193 15.99 8.89 18.78
N VAL A 194 17.21 8.56 19.20
CA VAL A 194 18.42 9.34 18.83
C VAL A 194 18.65 9.36 17.32
N LEU A 195 18.10 8.38 16.58
CA LEU A 195 18.16 8.30 15.13
C LEU A 195 17.06 9.10 14.41
N ASN A 196 15.99 9.52 15.13
CA ASN A 196 14.84 10.17 14.51
C ASN A 196 15.20 11.42 13.69
N PRO A 197 16.07 12.36 14.17
CA PRO A 197 16.45 13.52 13.36
C PRO A 197 17.19 13.14 12.07
N LEU A 198 18.06 12.12 12.13
CA LEU A 198 18.80 11.63 10.97
C LEU A 198 17.88 10.96 9.94
N ILE A 199 16.91 10.18 10.39
CA ILE A 199 15.89 9.55 9.54
C ILE A 199 15.08 10.62 8.82
N ALA A 200 14.60 11.62 9.54
CA ALA A 200 13.81 12.71 8.96
C ALA A 200 14.61 13.51 7.92
N GLU A 201 15.87 13.87 8.23
CA GLU A 201 16.73 14.61 7.33
C GLU A 201 17.07 13.80 6.06
N THR A 202 17.31 12.50 6.18
CA THR A 202 17.59 11.63 5.03
C THR A 202 16.39 11.57 4.08
N ALA A 203 15.18 11.42 4.62
CA ALA A 203 13.96 11.40 3.83
C ALA A 203 13.70 12.77 3.15
N ALA A 204 13.90 13.87 3.90
CA ALA A 204 13.74 15.22 3.36
C ALA A 204 14.70 15.48 2.18
N LYS A 205 15.98 15.17 2.33
CA LYS A 205 16.96 15.30 1.25
C LYS A 205 16.60 14.50 0.01
N ALA A 206 16.14 13.25 0.18
CA ALA A 206 15.75 12.42 -0.95
C ALA A 206 14.57 13.02 -1.72
N VAL A 207 13.59 13.59 -1.00
CA VAL A 207 12.41 14.24 -1.60
C VAL A 207 12.80 15.56 -2.27
N ASP A 208 13.56 16.40 -1.59
CA ASP A 208 13.89 17.75 -2.07
C ASP A 208 14.84 17.75 -3.25
N SER A 209 15.75 16.77 -3.31
CA SER A 209 16.73 16.67 -4.40
C SER A 209 16.12 16.22 -5.74
N GLY A 210 14.99 15.50 -5.69
CA GLY A 210 14.40 14.83 -6.85
C GLY A 210 15.27 13.69 -7.44
N ASP A 211 16.50 13.52 -6.94
CA ASP A 211 17.43 12.46 -7.32
C ASP A 211 18.23 12.02 -6.07
N PRO A 212 17.86 10.93 -5.39
CA PRO A 212 18.53 10.47 -4.19
C PRO A 212 20.03 10.17 -4.35
N HIS A 213 20.49 9.80 -5.55
CA HIS A 213 21.92 9.55 -5.79
C HIS A 213 22.78 10.79 -5.53
N ARG A 214 22.28 11.99 -5.83
CA ARG A 214 23.02 13.25 -5.66
C ARG A 214 23.24 13.63 -4.20
N VAL A 215 22.43 13.08 -3.30
CA VAL A 215 22.49 13.40 -1.86
C VAL A 215 23.01 12.23 -1.03
N GLN A 216 23.50 11.17 -1.70
CA GLN A 216 24.10 10.02 -1.04
C GLN A 216 25.35 10.43 -0.26
N THR A 217 25.43 9.98 0.99
CA THR A 217 26.56 10.22 1.89
C THR A 217 27.03 8.92 2.54
N GLY A 218 28.09 8.98 3.30
CA GLY A 218 28.57 7.83 4.07
C GLY A 218 29.98 7.36 3.66
N PRO A 219 30.55 6.38 4.38
CA PRO A 219 31.90 5.88 4.13
C PRO A 219 32.00 5.15 2.79
N ALA A 220 30.97 4.45 2.36
CA ALA A 220 30.95 3.72 1.09
C ALA A 220 31.17 4.68 -0.10
N VAL A 221 30.33 5.72 -0.25
CA VAL A 221 30.43 6.68 -1.36
C VAL A 221 31.75 7.44 -1.39
N ARG A 222 32.44 7.56 -0.24
CA ARG A 222 33.78 8.22 -0.16
C ARG A 222 34.96 7.27 -0.31
N GLY A 223 34.72 5.97 -0.45
CA GLY A 223 35.76 4.95 -0.49
C GLY A 223 36.58 4.85 0.81
N ASP A 224 35.99 5.14 1.97
CA ASP A 224 36.63 5.10 3.29
C ASP A 224 36.82 3.66 3.79
N LEU A 225 37.74 2.93 3.16
CA LEU A 225 38.02 1.52 3.49
C LEU A 225 38.34 1.28 4.98
N PRO A 226 39.11 2.14 5.68
CA PRO A 226 39.36 1.93 7.11
C PRO A 226 38.09 1.93 7.94
N THR A 227 37.14 2.81 7.63
CA THR A 227 35.82 2.85 8.32
C THR A 227 34.95 1.65 7.99
N LEU A 228 34.91 1.25 6.69
CA LEU A 228 34.15 0.06 6.28
C LEU A 228 34.63 -1.20 7.02
N ARG A 229 35.97 -1.42 7.06
CA ARG A 229 36.56 -2.56 7.79
C ARG A 229 36.23 -2.56 9.30
N ARG A 230 36.22 -1.39 9.94
CA ARG A 230 35.83 -1.29 11.35
C ARG A 230 34.35 -1.67 11.58
N HIS A 231 33.47 -1.26 10.67
CA HIS A 231 32.07 -1.64 10.73
C HIS A 231 31.87 -3.15 10.51
N GLU A 232 32.57 -3.73 9.52
CA GLU A 232 32.54 -5.17 9.26
C GLU A 232 33.03 -5.96 10.49
N ALA A 233 34.14 -5.54 11.10
CA ALA A 233 34.65 -6.16 12.32
C ALA A 233 33.67 -6.05 13.50
N ALA A 234 32.99 -4.92 13.65
CA ALA A 234 31.97 -4.73 14.68
C ALA A 234 30.75 -5.64 14.45
N LEU A 235 30.40 -5.95 13.21
CA LEU A 235 29.28 -6.79 12.82
C LEU A 235 29.64 -8.28 12.69
N ALA A 236 30.91 -8.68 12.89
CA ALA A 236 31.36 -10.06 12.71
C ALA A 236 30.62 -11.09 13.59
N HIS A 237 30.04 -10.66 14.71
CA HIS A 237 29.22 -11.48 15.60
C HIS A 237 27.81 -11.77 15.08
N ASP A 238 27.30 -11.00 14.10
CA ASP A 238 26.00 -11.21 13.44
C ASP A 238 26.19 -11.34 11.92
N PRO A 239 26.32 -12.57 11.38
CA PRO A 239 26.50 -12.80 9.95
C PRO A 239 25.34 -12.30 9.07
N ARG A 240 24.12 -12.14 9.61
CA ARG A 240 22.96 -11.59 8.90
C ARG A 240 23.15 -10.09 8.65
N LEU A 241 23.45 -9.34 9.69
CA LEU A 241 23.70 -7.89 9.60
C LEU A 241 24.93 -7.59 8.74
N LEU A 242 26.01 -8.38 8.91
CA LEU A 242 27.23 -8.23 8.10
C LEU A 242 26.94 -8.37 6.61
N ARG A 243 26.23 -9.41 6.16
CA ARG A 243 25.87 -9.59 4.75
C ARG A 243 25.05 -8.43 4.19
N ILE A 244 24.09 -7.91 4.97
CA ILE A 244 23.27 -6.76 4.55
C ILE A 244 24.16 -5.53 4.40
N TYR A 245 25.03 -5.27 5.37
CA TYR A 245 25.96 -4.14 5.35
C TYR A 245 26.90 -4.19 4.14
N GLU A 246 27.53 -5.33 3.89
CA GLU A 246 28.42 -5.55 2.75
C GLU A 246 27.71 -5.35 1.41
N SER A 247 26.52 -5.98 1.25
CA SER A 247 25.72 -5.88 0.02
C SER A 247 25.35 -4.43 -0.30
N LEU A 248 24.83 -3.68 0.68
CA LEU A 248 24.46 -2.29 0.48
C LEU A 248 25.67 -1.38 0.25
N SER A 249 26.78 -1.62 0.97
CA SER A 249 28.01 -0.84 0.80
C SER A 249 28.63 -1.01 -0.58
N GLN A 250 28.55 -2.22 -1.15
CA GLN A 250 29.03 -2.52 -2.49
C GLN A 250 28.16 -1.88 -3.58
N ASP A 251 26.84 -1.79 -3.36
CA ASP A 251 25.91 -1.22 -4.33
C ASP A 251 25.95 0.32 -4.35
N ILE A 252 26.29 0.95 -3.21
CA ILE A 252 26.44 2.41 -3.09
C ILE A 252 27.74 2.92 -3.75
N TRP A 253 28.75 2.07 -3.86
CA TRP A 253 30.10 2.41 -4.32
C TRP A 253 30.18 2.81 -5.80
#